data_75b998d95b5fe15394a015a18ce3f8c3
#
_entry.id   75b998d95b5fe15394a015a18ce3f8c3
#
_cell.length_a   1.000
_cell.length_b   1.000
_cell.length_c   1.000
_cell.angle_alpha   90.00
_cell.angle_beta   90.00
_cell.angle_gamma   90.00
#
_symmetry.space_group_name_H-M   'P 1'
#
loop_
_entity.id
_entity.type
_entity.pdbx_description
1 polymer ?
#
loop_
_entity_poly.entity_id
_entity_poly.type
_entity_poly.pdbx_seq_one_letter_code
_entity_poly.pdbx_strand_id
1 'polypeptide(L)'
;MAPQHKLHRQTPPILGLLDIGTAKTVCFIVAAARRGREGPVDVLGIGQQPSRGLKAGVVIELDAAEQCVRAAVSEAERAAGCELRQVLLAVACGRLKSTTFAAEATIEGRAVMDADMARLMSAGRSYVERDGRALLHMNAIGYRLDAAQGIADPRGLAAKVVSVDLHAVTADDAPLRNLVHVAERAYLSVIGLVPAPYASALGVTTPEERKAGVMVLDFGAGTTGLAVFVDGHLLASEVVPVGGHHISFDLARGLQTSLREAERIKALCGTVLAGADDLETPVPFALAGEEGPRTAQAATGKVREIVLSRVKGLHGQLAERLERASIGPGATARVVVTGAGGQLPGLSSFVGEFFGKPVRAGHPQAAYGWPAGAASPAYSTVLGLAQVAFDPAAGVRRSERHFRGGGYLRSVGRWLQASF
;
A
#
# COMPACT_ATOMS: atom_id res chain seq x y z
N MET A 1 -55.92 1.57 14.44
CA MET A 1 -54.63 0.87 14.60
C MET A 1 -53.81 1.09 13.34
N ALA A 2 -52.81 1.97 13.38
CA ALA A 2 -51.91 2.22 12.26
C ALA A 2 -50.83 1.16 12.23
N PRO A 3 -50.40 0.64 11.07
CA PRO A 3 -49.32 -0.33 11.01
C PRO A 3 -48.00 0.34 11.34
N GLN A 4 -47.32 -0.15 12.38
CA GLN A 4 -45.94 0.21 12.69
C GLN A 4 -45.06 -0.33 11.58
N HIS A 5 -44.55 0.53 10.70
CA HIS A 5 -43.42 0.24 9.84
C HIS A 5 -42.20 -0.04 10.70
N LYS A 6 -41.87 -1.30 10.92
CA LYS A 6 -40.56 -1.71 11.38
C LYS A 6 -39.54 -1.28 10.32
N LEU A 7 -38.88 -0.16 10.56
CA LEU A 7 -37.65 0.19 9.89
C LEU A 7 -36.63 -0.96 10.13
N HIS A 8 -36.52 -1.86 9.14
CA HIS A 8 -35.34 -2.75 9.10
C HIS A 8 -34.10 -1.86 9.11
N ARG A 9 -33.45 -1.74 10.24
CA ARG A 9 -32.08 -1.22 10.32
C ARG A 9 -31.24 -2.17 9.47
N GLN A 10 -30.97 -1.79 8.23
CA GLN A 10 -29.99 -2.48 7.41
C GLN A 10 -28.66 -2.40 8.17
N THR A 11 -28.16 -3.54 8.59
CA THR A 11 -26.83 -3.64 9.17
C THR A 11 -25.84 -3.07 8.15
N PRO A 12 -24.95 -2.12 8.53
CA PRO A 12 -24.00 -1.56 7.58
C PRO A 12 -23.16 -2.69 6.96
N PRO A 13 -22.81 -2.62 5.68
CA PRO A 13 -22.02 -3.64 5.02
C PRO A 13 -20.68 -3.81 5.75
N ILE A 14 -20.36 -5.07 6.05
CA ILE A 14 -19.10 -5.46 6.71
C ILE A 14 -18.11 -5.84 5.63
N LEU A 15 -16.87 -5.40 5.80
CA LEU A 15 -15.77 -5.65 4.87
C LEU A 15 -14.48 -5.98 5.63
N GLY A 16 -13.72 -6.93 5.11
CA GLY A 16 -12.37 -7.21 5.58
C GLY A 16 -11.33 -6.36 4.86
N LEU A 17 -10.36 -5.87 5.59
CA LEU A 17 -9.15 -5.24 5.09
C LEU A 17 -8.00 -6.20 5.35
N LEU A 18 -7.42 -6.78 4.29
CA LEU A 18 -6.43 -7.85 4.40
C LEU A 18 -5.08 -7.39 3.84
N ASP A 19 -4.07 -7.41 4.69
CA ASP A 19 -2.67 -7.20 4.33
C ASP A 19 -1.87 -8.47 4.61
N ILE A 20 -1.43 -9.16 3.55
CA ILE A 20 -0.62 -10.38 3.62
C ILE A 20 0.84 -9.96 3.42
N GLY A 21 1.46 -9.45 4.49
CA GLY A 21 2.85 -8.99 4.47
C GLY A 21 3.87 -10.11 4.68
N THR A 22 5.15 -9.85 4.41
CA THR A 22 6.23 -10.84 4.55
C THR A 22 6.49 -11.26 6.00
N ALA A 23 6.32 -10.35 6.99
CA ALA A 23 6.54 -10.67 8.40
C ALA A 23 5.24 -10.96 9.16
N LYS A 24 4.13 -10.34 8.77
CA LYS A 24 2.84 -10.49 9.42
C LYS A 24 1.70 -10.42 8.42
N THR A 25 0.65 -11.19 8.69
CA THR A 25 -0.66 -11.11 8.04
C THR A 25 -1.62 -10.41 8.99
N VAL A 26 -2.31 -9.39 8.49
CA VAL A 26 -3.23 -8.56 9.28
C VAL A 26 -4.59 -8.53 8.60
N CYS A 27 -5.64 -8.79 9.38
CA CYS A 27 -7.02 -8.68 8.95
C CYS A 27 -7.79 -7.75 9.87
N PHE A 28 -8.44 -6.74 9.30
CA PHE A 28 -9.38 -5.87 10.02
C PHE A 28 -10.76 -6.10 9.47
N ILE A 29 -11.73 -6.26 10.36
CA ILE A 29 -13.15 -6.27 10.00
C ILE A 29 -13.70 -4.89 10.29
N VAL A 30 -14.26 -4.24 9.28
CA VAL A 30 -14.75 -2.87 9.35
C VAL A 30 -16.17 -2.74 8.83
N ALA A 31 -16.87 -1.72 9.30
CA ALA A 31 -18.13 -1.26 8.74
C ALA A 31 -18.01 0.21 8.33
N ALA A 32 -18.89 0.69 7.45
CA ALA A 32 -18.95 2.11 7.11
C ALA A 32 -19.14 2.95 8.37
N ALA A 33 -18.39 4.05 8.48
CA ALA A 33 -18.44 4.91 9.65
C ALA A 33 -19.85 5.43 9.91
N ARG A 34 -20.29 5.40 11.17
CA ARG A 34 -21.58 5.96 11.56
C ARG A 34 -21.48 7.49 11.65
N ARG A 35 -22.56 8.18 11.34
CA ARG A 35 -22.60 9.65 11.44
C ARG A 35 -22.14 10.14 12.83
N GLY A 36 -21.22 11.10 12.86
CA GLY A 36 -20.69 11.70 14.09
C GLY A 36 -19.51 10.97 14.72
N ARG A 37 -18.95 9.95 14.04
CA ARG A 37 -17.71 9.27 14.46
C ARG A 37 -16.52 9.73 13.63
N GLU A 38 -15.35 9.76 14.25
CA GLU A 38 -14.10 10.09 13.57
C GLU A 38 -13.60 8.91 12.71
N GLY A 39 -13.02 9.24 11.56
CA GLY A 39 -12.40 8.28 10.64
C GLY A 39 -13.32 7.73 9.56
N PRO A 40 -12.76 7.03 8.56
CA PRO A 40 -13.48 6.54 7.38
C PRO A 40 -14.33 5.31 7.66
N VAL A 41 -14.04 4.56 8.70
CA VAL A 41 -14.68 3.29 9.06
C VAL A 41 -14.79 3.10 10.57
N ASP A 42 -15.75 2.24 10.99
CA ASP A 42 -15.81 1.66 12.34
C ASP A 42 -15.03 0.33 12.31
N VAL A 43 -14.00 0.16 13.13
CA VAL A 43 -13.27 -1.12 13.29
C VAL A 43 -14.06 -2.00 14.27
N LEU A 44 -14.42 -3.18 13.82
CA LEU A 44 -15.22 -4.16 14.58
C LEU A 44 -14.35 -5.26 15.20
N GLY A 45 -13.29 -5.66 14.51
CA GLY A 45 -12.38 -6.70 14.96
C GLY A 45 -11.04 -6.66 14.23
N ILE A 46 -10.02 -7.12 14.92
CA ILE A 46 -8.64 -7.16 14.43
C ILE A 46 -8.08 -8.55 14.69
N GLY A 47 -7.38 -9.08 13.69
CA GLY A 47 -6.58 -10.28 13.82
C GLY A 47 -5.22 -10.11 13.16
N GLN A 48 -4.19 -10.65 13.81
CA GLN A 48 -2.82 -10.59 13.33
C GLN A 48 -2.07 -11.88 13.63
N GLN A 49 -1.34 -12.35 12.62
CA GLN A 49 -0.49 -13.52 12.76
C GLN A 49 0.90 -13.31 12.14
N PRO A 50 1.95 -13.91 12.67
CA PRO A 50 3.23 -14.00 11.96
C PRO A 50 3.04 -14.69 10.62
N SER A 51 3.57 -14.10 9.54
CA SER A 51 3.47 -14.68 8.20
C SER A 51 4.49 -15.79 7.96
N ARG A 52 4.06 -16.80 7.24
CA ARG A 52 4.89 -17.85 6.65
C ARG A 52 4.48 -18.07 5.21
N GLY A 53 5.37 -18.67 4.40
CA GLY A 53 5.09 -18.94 2.99
C GLY A 53 5.19 -17.71 2.07
N LEU A 54 5.75 -16.58 2.56
CA LEU A 54 5.97 -15.38 1.74
C LEU A 54 7.45 -14.97 1.74
N LYS A 55 7.92 -14.51 0.57
CA LYS A 55 9.24 -13.91 0.39
C LYS A 55 9.11 -12.66 -0.46
N ALA A 56 9.55 -11.51 0.06
CA ALA A 56 9.46 -10.21 -0.61
C ALA A 56 8.06 -9.92 -1.20
N GLY A 57 7.00 -10.19 -0.43
CA GLY A 57 5.60 -10.01 -0.84
C GLY A 57 5.04 -11.09 -1.76
N VAL A 58 5.86 -12.04 -2.25
CA VAL A 58 5.43 -13.12 -3.16
C VAL A 58 5.14 -14.38 -2.37
N VAL A 59 4.05 -15.07 -2.69
CA VAL A 59 3.70 -16.38 -2.13
C VAL A 59 4.65 -17.44 -2.69
N ILE A 60 5.38 -18.12 -1.80
CA ILE A 60 6.32 -19.20 -2.12
C ILE A 60 5.87 -20.57 -1.59
N GLU A 61 5.03 -20.57 -0.54
CA GLU A 61 4.39 -21.75 0.03
C GLU A 61 2.91 -21.47 0.29
N LEU A 62 2.06 -22.05 -0.55
CA LEU A 62 0.63 -21.71 -0.57
C LEU A 62 -0.07 -22.11 0.74
N ASP A 63 0.18 -23.32 1.24
CA ASP A 63 -0.48 -23.86 2.44
C ASP A 63 -0.07 -23.09 3.71
N ALA A 64 1.20 -22.73 3.82
CA ALA A 64 1.69 -21.93 4.96
C ALA A 64 1.07 -20.52 4.97
N ALA A 65 0.97 -19.88 3.79
CA ALA A 65 0.34 -18.56 3.65
C ALA A 65 -1.16 -18.62 3.96
N GLU A 66 -1.88 -19.64 3.47
CA GLU A 66 -3.30 -19.87 3.76
C GLU A 66 -3.55 -20.02 5.26
N GLN A 67 -2.75 -20.83 5.96
CA GLN A 67 -2.90 -21.03 7.41
C GLN A 67 -2.75 -19.70 8.17
N CYS A 68 -1.80 -18.84 7.79
CA CYS A 68 -1.63 -17.53 8.41
C CYS A 68 -2.85 -16.62 8.17
N VAL A 69 -3.41 -16.62 6.95
CA VAL A 69 -4.61 -15.84 6.61
C VAL A 69 -5.81 -16.35 7.41
N ARG A 70 -6.06 -17.67 7.42
CA ARG A 70 -7.16 -18.27 8.21
C ARG A 70 -7.08 -17.91 9.68
N ALA A 71 -5.88 -18.00 10.27
CA ALA A 71 -5.68 -17.68 11.68
C ALA A 71 -5.93 -16.20 11.99
N ALA A 72 -5.43 -15.29 11.14
CA ALA A 72 -5.67 -13.85 11.29
C ALA A 72 -7.17 -13.49 11.11
N VAL A 73 -7.83 -14.08 10.12
CA VAL A 73 -9.27 -13.88 9.89
C VAL A 73 -10.10 -14.40 11.06
N SER A 74 -9.83 -15.63 11.53
CA SER A 74 -10.55 -16.21 12.67
C SER A 74 -10.39 -15.41 13.97
N GLU A 75 -9.23 -14.80 14.18
CA GLU A 75 -9.00 -13.86 15.30
C GLU A 75 -9.84 -12.61 15.15
N ALA A 76 -9.86 -12.00 13.96
CA ALA A 76 -10.67 -10.81 13.67
C ALA A 76 -12.17 -11.08 13.79
N GLU A 77 -12.67 -12.23 13.30
CA GLU A 77 -14.07 -12.64 13.41
C GLU A 77 -14.52 -12.86 14.86
N ARG A 78 -13.67 -13.47 15.67
CA ARG A 78 -13.95 -13.64 17.11
C ARG A 78 -14.07 -12.29 17.83
N ALA A 79 -13.17 -11.35 17.49
CA ALA A 79 -13.20 -9.99 18.05
C ALA A 79 -14.42 -9.19 17.57
N ALA A 80 -14.80 -9.35 16.31
CA ALA A 80 -15.95 -8.65 15.70
C ALA A 80 -17.31 -9.30 16.04
N GLY A 81 -17.34 -10.57 16.46
CA GLY A 81 -18.57 -11.34 16.66
C GLY A 81 -19.37 -11.61 15.37
N CYS A 82 -18.71 -11.67 14.21
CA CYS A 82 -19.35 -11.88 12.91
C CYS A 82 -18.44 -12.66 11.95
N GLU A 83 -19.06 -13.31 10.96
CA GLU A 83 -18.37 -14.01 9.87
C GLU A 83 -17.94 -13.03 8.77
N LEU A 84 -16.72 -13.15 8.27
CA LEU A 84 -16.17 -12.35 7.19
C LEU A 84 -16.25 -13.11 5.86
N ARG A 85 -16.80 -12.49 4.83
CA ARG A 85 -16.94 -13.08 3.49
C ARG A 85 -16.20 -12.32 2.39
N GLN A 86 -16.04 -11.03 2.55
CA GLN A 86 -15.52 -10.16 1.50
C GLN A 86 -14.34 -9.35 2.02
N VAL A 87 -13.29 -9.23 1.20
CA VAL A 87 -12.08 -8.50 1.57
C VAL A 87 -11.61 -7.57 0.45
N LEU A 88 -11.05 -6.41 0.86
CA LEU A 88 -10.05 -5.67 0.07
C LEU A 88 -8.67 -6.22 0.41
N LEU A 89 -7.87 -6.49 -0.61
CA LEU A 89 -6.54 -7.08 -0.47
C LEU A 89 -5.46 -6.10 -0.90
N ALA A 90 -4.51 -5.82 0.00
CA ALA A 90 -3.30 -5.06 -0.32
C ALA A 90 -2.35 -5.88 -1.19
N VAL A 91 -1.74 -5.24 -2.18
CA VAL A 91 -0.85 -5.89 -3.15
C VAL A 91 0.53 -5.22 -3.13
N ALA A 92 1.54 -5.98 -2.71
CA ALA A 92 2.95 -5.59 -2.76
C ALA A 92 3.80 -6.50 -3.67
N CYS A 93 3.17 -7.50 -4.33
CA CYS A 93 3.83 -8.45 -5.23
C CYS A 93 3.63 -8.08 -6.71
N GLY A 94 4.25 -8.87 -7.61
CA GLY A 94 4.00 -8.76 -9.05
C GLY A 94 4.73 -7.58 -9.70
N ARG A 95 5.86 -7.12 -9.15
CA ARG A 95 6.67 -6.04 -9.73
C ARG A 95 5.78 -4.85 -10.12
N LEU A 96 5.14 -4.21 -9.14
CA LEU A 96 4.29 -3.06 -9.38
C LEU A 96 5.02 -2.05 -10.28
N LYS A 97 4.30 -1.54 -11.28
CA LYS A 97 4.81 -0.58 -12.24
C LYS A 97 3.80 0.53 -12.44
N SER A 98 4.26 1.75 -12.27
CA SER A 98 3.56 2.97 -12.64
C SER A 98 3.82 3.34 -14.10
N THR A 99 2.78 3.78 -14.79
CA THR A 99 2.89 4.27 -16.17
C THR A 99 1.93 5.43 -16.35
N THR A 100 2.44 6.54 -16.89
CA THR A 100 1.64 7.70 -17.30
C THR A 100 1.55 7.72 -18.82
N PHE A 101 0.35 7.94 -19.35
CA PHE A 101 0.07 7.98 -20.79
C PHE A 101 -1.18 8.80 -21.08
N ALA A 102 -1.33 9.26 -22.31
CA ALA A 102 -2.52 9.99 -22.74
C ALA A 102 -3.48 9.07 -23.51
N ALA A 103 -4.78 9.28 -23.31
CA ALA A 103 -5.83 8.75 -24.14
C ALA A 103 -6.61 9.90 -24.80
N GLU A 104 -7.04 9.71 -26.05
CA GLU A 104 -7.72 10.76 -26.83
C GLU A 104 -8.98 10.22 -27.50
N ALA A 105 -9.99 11.08 -27.65
CA ALA A 105 -11.21 10.81 -28.39
C ALA A 105 -11.65 12.02 -29.20
N THR A 106 -11.99 11.79 -30.47
CA THR A 106 -12.60 12.80 -31.35
C THR A 106 -14.09 12.89 -31.03
N ILE A 107 -14.60 14.12 -30.82
CA ILE A 107 -15.99 14.42 -30.47
C ILE A 107 -16.65 15.45 -31.43
N GLU A 108 -15.94 15.87 -32.47
CA GLU A 108 -16.47 16.61 -33.63
C GLU A 108 -17.17 17.95 -33.29
N GLY A 109 -16.71 18.64 -32.24
CA GLY A 109 -17.23 19.97 -31.85
C GLY A 109 -18.50 19.95 -31.00
N ARG A 110 -19.07 18.80 -30.65
CA ARG A 110 -20.15 18.69 -29.68
C ARG A 110 -19.65 18.78 -28.23
N ALA A 111 -20.56 18.87 -27.29
CA ALA A 111 -20.23 18.79 -25.87
C ALA A 111 -19.72 17.39 -25.47
N VAL A 112 -18.71 17.34 -24.61
CA VAL A 112 -18.20 16.10 -23.99
C VAL A 112 -19.28 15.49 -23.11
N MET A 113 -19.51 14.18 -23.25
CA MET A 113 -20.49 13.42 -22.48
C MET A 113 -19.82 12.35 -21.61
N ASP A 114 -20.54 11.84 -20.62
CA ASP A 114 -20.09 10.71 -19.78
C ASP A 114 -19.66 9.49 -20.59
N ALA A 115 -20.33 9.23 -21.73
CA ALA A 115 -19.98 8.14 -22.65
C ALA A 115 -18.56 8.33 -23.26
N ASP A 116 -18.13 9.56 -23.51
CA ASP A 116 -16.78 9.86 -24.02
C ASP A 116 -15.73 9.59 -22.95
N MET A 117 -16.01 10.01 -21.71
CA MET A 117 -15.17 9.75 -20.57
C MET A 117 -15.03 8.25 -20.30
N ALA A 118 -16.14 7.50 -20.32
CA ALA A 118 -16.12 6.05 -20.18
C ALA A 118 -15.30 5.36 -21.26
N ARG A 119 -15.37 5.85 -22.51
CA ARG A 119 -14.60 5.36 -23.64
C ARG A 119 -13.11 5.59 -23.47
N LEU A 120 -12.72 6.80 -23.02
CA LEU A 120 -11.32 7.14 -22.71
C LEU A 120 -10.75 6.25 -21.62
N MET A 121 -11.48 6.07 -20.50
CA MET A 121 -11.07 5.21 -19.40
C MET A 121 -10.97 3.72 -19.82
N SER A 122 -11.90 3.25 -20.65
CA SER A 122 -11.87 1.88 -21.18
C SER A 122 -10.68 1.66 -22.12
N ALA A 123 -10.38 2.63 -22.99
CA ALA A 123 -9.21 2.59 -23.87
C ALA A 123 -7.90 2.57 -23.05
N GLY A 124 -7.82 3.42 -22.00
CA GLY A 124 -6.68 3.44 -21.09
C GLY A 124 -6.48 2.10 -20.38
N ARG A 125 -7.55 1.47 -19.90
CA ARG A 125 -7.49 0.13 -19.31
C ARG A 125 -6.96 -0.91 -20.31
N SER A 126 -7.52 -0.96 -21.49
CA SER A 126 -7.11 -1.90 -22.53
C SER A 126 -5.67 -1.70 -22.98
N TYR A 127 -5.16 -0.45 -22.88
CA TYR A 127 -3.76 -0.14 -23.21
C TYR A 127 -2.79 -0.75 -22.19
N VAL A 128 -3.11 -0.77 -20.91
CA VAL A 128 -2.19 -1.22 -19.84
C VAL A 128 -2.37 -2.69 -19.46
N GLU A 129 -3.54 -3.31 -19.71
CA GLU A 129 -3.80 -4.73 -19.47
C GLU A 129 -3.29 -5.59 -20.63
N ARG A 130 -1.98 -5.52 -20.89
CA ARG A 130 -1.28 -6.29 -21.94
C ARG A 130 -0.13 -7.06 -21.31
N ASP A 131 0.41 -7.99 -22.07
CA ASP A 131 1.66 -8.70 -21.76
C ASP A 131 1.67 -9.39 -20.36
N GLY A 132 0.53 -9.97 -19.95
CA GLY A 132 0.42 -10.67 -18.68
C GLY A 132 0.43 -9.77 -17.46
N ARG A 133 0.06 -8.49 -17.61
CA ARG A 133 -0.09 -7.53 -16.52
C ARG A 133 -1.57 -7.26 -16.21
N ALA A 134 -1.87 -7.11 -14.94
CA ALA A 134 -3.19 -6.75 -14.45
C ALA A 134 -3.19 -5.32 -13.92
N LEU A 135 -4.22 -4.54 -14.25
CA LEU A 135 -4.44 -3.21 -13.72
C LEU A 135 -4.91 -3.31 -12.26
N LEU A 136 -4.26 -2.57 -11.35
CA LEU A 136 -4.65 -2.45 -9.94
C LEU A 136 -5.31 -1.12 -9.61
N HIS A 137 -4.80 -0.03 -10.21
CA HIS A 137 -5.28 1.32 -9.97
C HIS A 137 -5.12 2.16 -11.24
N MET A 138 -6.07 3.06 -11.51
CA MET A 138 -5.97 4.05 -12.59
C MET A 138 -6.73 5.31 -12.20
N ASN A 139 -6.07 6.46 -12.38
CA ASN A 139 -6.67 7.76 -12.16
C ASN A 139 -6.35 8.73 -13.31
N ALA A 140 -7.26 9.68 -13.55
CA ALA A 140 -6.97 10.83 -14.39
C ALA A 140 -6.06 11.81 -13.62
N ILE A 141 -5.10 12.41 -14.33
CA ILE A 141 -4.22 13.46 -13.81
C ILE A 141 -4.72 14.82 -14.27
N GLY A 142 -5.18 14.93 -15.51
CA GLY A 142 -5.67 16.16 -16.10
C GLY A 142 -6.32 15.95 -17.45
N TYR A 143 -7.09 16.93 -17.89
CA TYR A 143 -7.78 16.90 -19.18
C TYR A 143 -7.33 18.04 -20.07
N ARG A 144 -7.42 17.81 -21.38
CA ARG A 144 -7.20 18.80 -22.44
C ARG A 144 -8.37 18.76 -23.40
N LEU A 145 -8.79 19.94 -23.85
CA LEU A 145 -9.79 20.12 -24.89
C LEU A 145 -9.16 20.92 -26.03
N ASP A 146 -8.97 20.31 -27.17
CA ASP A 146 -8.22 20.87 -28.30
C ASP A 146 -6.83 21.37 -27.83
N ALA A 147 -6.59 22.71 -27.82
CA ALA A 147 -5.36 23.32 -27.34
C ALA A 147 -5.41 23.74 -25.85
N ALA A 148 -6.59 23.74 -25.21
CA ALA A 148 -6.75 24.16 -23.83
C ALA A 148 -6.29 23.05 -22.86
N GLN A 149 -5.49 23.42 -21.85
CA GLN A 149 -4.96 22.52 -20.82
C GLN A 149 -5.51 22.89 -19.43
N GLY A 150 -5.32 21.99 -18.44
CA GLY A 150 -5.71 22.26 -17.05
C GLY A 150 -7.21 22.25 -16.83
N ILE A 151 -7.95 21.55 -17.66
CA ILE A 151 -9.41 21.38 -17.52
C ILE A 151 -9.65 20.40 -16.37
N ALA A 152 -10.39 20.84 -15.35
CA ALA A 152 -10.72 19.99 -14.19
C ALA A 152 -11.80 18.96 -14.54
N ASP A 153 -12.87 19.36 -15.22
CA ASP A 153 -13.93 18.49 -15.73
C ASP A 153 -14.31 18.93 -17.16
N PRO A 154 -14.08 18.10 -18.17
CA PRO A 154 -14.38 18.43 -19.55
C PRO A 154 -15.87 18.30 -19.92
N ARG A 155 -16.69 17.66 -19.09
CA ARG A 155 -18.11 17.37 -19.41
C ARG A 155 -18.92 18.64 -19.63
N GLY A 156 -19.74 18.63 -20.66
CA GLY A 156 -20.54 19.78 -21.05
C GLY A 156 -19.79 20.84 -21.87
N LEU A 157 -18.46 20.80 -21.94
CA LEU A 157 -17.68 21.69 -22.77
C LEU A 157 -17.58 21.17 -24.22
N ALA A 158 -17.68 22.06 -25.20
CA ALA A 158 -17.56 21.70 -26.60
C ALA A 158 -16.09 21.67 -27.03
N ALA A 159 -15.70 20.62 -27.77
CA ALA A 159 -14.37 20.49 -28.35
C ALA A 159 -14.38 19.57 -29.58
N LYS A 160 -13.34 19.62 -30.40
CA LYS A 160 -13.14 18.63 -31.46
C LYS A 160 -12.50 17.36 -30.94
N VAL A 161 -11.55 17.51 -30.01
CA VAL A 161 -10.80 16.41 -29.38
C VAL A 161 -10.78 16.61 -27.89
N VAL A 162 -11.03 15.56 -27.13
CA VAL A 162 -10.82 15.47 -25.70
C VAL A 162 -9.67 14.50 -25.42
N SER A 163 -8.69 14.92 -24.63
CA SER A 163 -7.58 14.11 -24.17
C SER A 163 -7.57 14.03 -22.65
N VAL A 164 -7.15 12.91 -22.10
CA VAL A 164 -6.92 12.69 -20.67
C VAL A 164 -5.52 12.12 -20.44
N ASP A 165 -4.79 12.71 -19.51
CA ASP A 165 -3.56 12.12 -19.01
C ASP A 165 -3.89 11.17 -17.86
N LEU A 166 -3.54 9.90 -18.03
CA LEU A 166 -3.86 8.81 -17.12
C LEU A 166 -2.60 8.30 -16.43
N HIS A 167 -2.69 8.06 -15.14
CA HIS A 167 -1.71 7.26 -14.40
C HIS A 167 -2.31 5.89 -14.09
N ALA A 168 -1.58 4.82 -14.37
CA ALA A 168 -1.98 3.46 -14.08
C ALA A 168 -0.91 2.69 -13.29
N VAL A 169 -1.34 1.92 -12.31
CA VAL A 169 -0.52 0.96 -11.57
C VAL A 169 -0.90 -0.44 -11.98
N THR A 170 0.06 -1.20 -12.48
CA THR A 170 -0.11 -2.59 -12.92
C THR A 170 0.80 -3.53 -12.13
N ALA A 171 0.44 -4.82 -12.08
CA ALA A 171 1.25 -5.89 -11.52
C ALA A 171 1.31 -7.09 -12.48
N ASP A 172 2.35 -7.91 -12.37
CA ASP A 172 2.41 -9.19 -13.05
C ASP A 172 1.28 -10.10 -12.55
N ASP A 173 0.55 -10.71 -13.46
CA ASP A 173 -0.70 -11.42 -13.18
C ASP A 173 -0.49 -12.71 -12.36
N ALA A 174 0.58 -13.49 -12.63
CA ALA A 174 0.79 -14.76 -11.95
C ALA A 174 1.03 -14.62 -10.42
N PRO A 175 1.96 -13.76 -9.92
CA PRO A 175 2.09 -13.52 -8.49
C PRO A 175 0.82 -12.97 -7.85
N LEU A 176 0.08 -12.12 -8.59
CA LEU A 176 -1.18 -11.55 -8.14
C LEU A 176 -2.25 -12.63 -7.95
N ARG A 177 -2.40 -13.54 -8.93
CA ARG A 177 -3.34 -14.68 -8.82
C ARG A 177 -3.01 -15.59 -7.65
N ASN A 178 -1.73 -15.87 -7.39
CA ASN A 178 -1.34 -16.67 -6.23
C ASN A 178 -1.73 -15.99 -4.92
N LEU A 179 -1.57 -14.68 -4.82
CA LEU A 179 -1.97 -13.92 -3.63
C LEU A 179 -3.50 -13.94 -3.43
N VAL A 180 -4.27 -13.74 -4.51
CA VAL A 180 -5.74 -13.85 -4.48
C VAL A 180 -6.16 -15.27 -4.09
N HIS A 181 -5.52 -16.28 -4.66
CA HIS A 181 -5.81 -17.68 -4.38
C HIS A 181 -5.61 -18.06 -2.91
N VAL A 182 -4.60 -17.51 -2.22
CA VAL A 182 -4.43 -17.67 -0.75
C VAL A 182 -5.66 -17.17 -0.01
N ALA A 183 -6.20 -16.00 -0.36
CA ALA A 183 -7.41 -15.46 0.27
C ALA A 183 -8.65 -16.30 -0.05
N GLU A 184 -8.81 -16.74 -1.30
CA GLU A 184 -9.94 -17.59 -1.72
C GLU A 184 -9.92 -18.96 -1.04
N ARG A 185 -8.75 -19.56 -0.85
CA ARG A 185 -8.60 -20.81 -0.07
C ARG A 185 -8.97 -20.61 1.40
N ALA A 186 -8.82 -19.41 1.93
CA ALA A 186 -9.31 -19.04 3.26
C ALA A 186 -10.83 -18.70 3.28
N TYR A 187 -11.59 -19.08 2.24
CA TYR A 187 -13.02 -18.83 2.06
C TYR A 187 -13.41 -17.37 1.97
N LEU A 188 -12.48 -16.50 1.56
CA LEU A 188 -12.72 -15.08 1.37
C LEU A 188 -12.92 -14.74 -0.11
N SER A 189 -13.90 -13.89 -0.38
CA SER A 189 -14.09 -13.31 -1.70
C SER A 189 -13.33 -11.99 -1.81
N VAL A 190 -12.34 -11.93 -2.69
CA VAL A 190 -11.57 -10.70 -2.94
C VAL A 190 -12.39 -9.79 -3.85
N ILE A 191 -12.94 -8.71 -3.29
CA ILE A 191 -13.76 -7.74 -4.02
C ILE A 191 -12.98 -6.57 -4.59
N GLY A 192 -11.72 -6.40 -4.19
CA GLY A 192 -10.84 -5.37 -4.72
C GLY A 192 -9.38 -5.61 -4.35
N LEU A 193 -8.51 -5.12 -5.24
CA LEU A 193 -7.06 -5.20 -5.14
C LEU A 193 -6.50 -3.78 -5.07
N VAL A 194 -5.70 -3.49 -4.07
CA VAL A 194 -5.18 -2.13 -3.81
C VAL A 194 -3.66 -2.18 -3.77
N PRO A 195 -2.93 -1.37 -4.53
CA PRO A 195 -1.48 -1.28 -4.38
C PRO A 195 -1.11 -0.92 -2.95
N ALA A 196 -0.29 -1.73 -2.27
CA ALA A 196 0.09 -1.51 -0.88
C ALA A 196 0.76 -0.14 -0.64
N PRO A 197 1.68 0.37 -1.51
CA PRO A 197 2.25 1.70 -1.32
C PRO A 197 1.21 2.82 -1.41
N TYR A 198 0.21 2.69 -2.31
CA TYR A 198 -0.90 3.64 -2.39
C TYR A 198 -1.73 3.62 -1.12
N ALA A 199 -2.11 2.43 -0.64
CA ALA A 199 -2.84 2.30 0.62
C ALA A 199 -2.04 2.90 1.78
N SER A 200 -0.77 2.54 1.96
CA SER A 200 0.08 3.09 3.03
C SER A 200 0.13 4.61 2.99
N ALA A 201 0.26 5.20 1.80
CA ALA A 201 0.29 6.64 1.63
C ALA A 201 -1.03 7.30 2.04
N LEU A 202 -2.18 6.74 1.66
CA LEU A 202 -3.48 7.24 2.11
C LEU A 202 -3.63 7.15 3.64
N GLY A 203 -3.10 6.09 4.25
CA GLY A 203 -3.18 5.86 5.69
C GLY A 203 -2.38 6.87 6.54
N VAL A 204 -1.33 7.49 5.96
CA VAL A 204 -0.40 8.34 6.73
C VAL A 204 -0.29 9.78 6.22
N THR A 205 -1.04 10.17 5.19
CA THR A 205 -1.02 11.54 4.64
C THR A 205 -2.40 12.18 4.64
N THR A 206 -2.42 13.51 4.77
CA THR A 206 -3.65 14.29 4.60
C THR A 206 -3.90 14.66 3.15
N PRO A 207 -5.14 15.04 2.76
CA PRO A 207 -5.42 15.56 1.42
C PRO A 207 -4.56 16.77 1.05
N GLU A 208 -4.28 17.67 2.02
CA GLU A 208 -3.45 18.86 1.84
C GLU A 208 -2.00 18.50 1.53
N GLU A 209 -1.43 17.50 2.23
CA GLU A 209 -0.09 17.01 1.94
C GLU A 209 -0.01 16.38 0.54
N ARG A 210 -1.01 15.61 0.13
CA ARG A 210 -1.08 15.03 -1.21
C ARG A 210 -1.20 16.13 -2.28
N LYS A 211 -1.94 17.20 -2.02
CA LYS A 211 -2.05 18.36 -2.91
C LYS A 211 -0.76 19.14 -3.00
N ALA A 212 -0.06 19.34 -1.88
CA ALA A 212 1.23 20.05 -1.86
C ALA A 212 2.39 19.24 -2.48
N GLY A 213 2.18 17.95 -2.74
CA GLY A 213 3.20 17.02 -3.23
C GLY A 213 3.93 16.31 -2.10
N VAL A 214 3.76 14.99 -2.04
CA VAL A 214 4.37 14.14 -1.00
C VAL A 214 4.87 12.83 -1.58
N MET A 215 6.05 12.42 -1.14
CA MET A 215 6.59 11.08 -1.35
C MET A 215 6.42 10.29 -0.06
N VAL A 216 5.86 9.10 -0.14
CA VAL A 216 5.70 8.17 0.99
C VAL A 216 6.56 6.95 0.76
N LEU A 217 7.40 6.62 1.74
CA LEU A 217 8.24 5.42 1.76
C LEU A 217 7.76 4.51 2.89
N ASP A 218 7.23 3.34 2.51
CA ASP A 218 6.77 2.31 3.45
C ASP A 218 7.82 1.19 3.54
N PHE A 219 8.61 1.22 4.61
CA PHE A 219 9.66 0.24 4.86
C PHE A 219 9.07 -0.99 5.56
N GLY A 220 8.69 -1.99 4.77
CA GLY A 220 8.23 -3.29 5.25
C GLY A 220 9.38 -4.24 5.62
N ALA A 221 9.02 -5.49 5.95
CA ALA A 221 9.99 -6.54 6.27
C ALA A 221 10.68 -7.11 5.02
N GLY A 222 9.91 -7.44 3.99
CA GLY A 222 10.44 -8.01 2.74
C GLY A 222 10.48 -7.05 1.57
N THR A 223 9.77 -5.94 1.66
CA THR A 223 9.59 -4.95 0.58
C THR A 223 9.65 -3.54 1.13
N THR A 224 9.98 -2.58 0.26
CA THR A 224 9.80 -1.16 0.50
C THR A 224 8.89 -0.58 -0.58
N GLY A 225 7.78 -0.01 -0.15
CA GLY A 225 6.81 0.68 -1.01
C GLY A 225 7.20 2.13 -1.24
N LEU A 226 6.95 2.62 -2.44
CA LEU A 226 7.09 4.03 -2.84
C LEU A 226 5.75 4.50 -3.41
N ALA A 227 5.19 5.58 -2.88
CA ALA A 227 4.07 6.28 -3.48
C ALA A 227 4.37 7.77 -3.58
N VAL A 228 4.01 8.40 -4.70
CA VAL A 228 4.20 9.84 -4.93
C VAL A 228 2.88 10.46 -5.35
N PHE A 229 2.50 11.52 -4.65
CA PHE A 229 1.37 12.37 -4.99
C PHE A 229 1.85 13.77 -5.35
N VAL A 230 1.24 14.36 -6.37
CA VAL A 230 1.42 15.75 -6.78
C VAL A 230 0.04 16.30 -7.17
N ASP A 231 -0.29 17.50 -6.70
CA ASP A 231 -1.60 18.13 -6.92
C ASP A 231 -2.81 17.23 -6.52
N GLY A 232 -2.60 16.34 -5.55
CA GLY A 232 -3.62 15.39 -5.09
C GLY A 232 -3.70 14.10 -5.91
N HIS A 233 -3.01 14.01 -7.05
CA HIS A 233 -3.03 12.85 -7.95
C HIS A 233 -1.88 11.89 -7.65
N LEU A 234 -2.17 10.59 -7.67
CA LEU A 234 -1.13 9.57 -7.61
C LEU A 234 -0.36 9.56 -8.93
N LEU A 235 0.97 9.73 -8.88
CA LEU A 235 1.88 9.70 -10.04
C LEU A 235 2.83 8.52 -10.03
N ALA A 236 3.07 7.91 -8.86
CA ALA A 236 3.83 6.67 -8.77
C ALA A 236 3.33 5.81 -7.61
N SER A 237 3.29 4.51 -7.81
CA SER A 237 3.12 3.49 -6.77
C SER A 237 3.92 2.27 -7.19
N GLU A 238 5.07 2.08 -6.56
CA GLU A 238 6.03 1.03 -6.90
C GLU A 238 6.52 0.28 -5.66
N VAL A 239 7.12 -0.88 -5.86
CA VAL A 239 7.68 -1.72 -4.79
C VAL A 239 9.09 -2.15 -5.15
N VAL A 240 10.00 -1.95 -4.22
CA VAL A 240 11.34 -2.53 -4.24
C VAL A 240 11.33 -3.79 -3.37
N PRO A 241 11.78 -4.97 -3.87
CA PRO A 241 11.75 -6.23 -3.12
C PRO A 241 12.91 -6.32 -2.09
N VAL A 242 13.11 -5.24 -1.35
CA VAL A 242 14.10 -5.09 -0.28
C VAL A 242 13.41 -4.45 0.93
N GLY A 243 13.65 -4.98 2.13
CA GLY A 243 13.10 -4.46 3.38
C GLY A 243 13.94 -4.90 4.58
N GLY A 244 13.39 -4.77 5.79
CA GLY A 244 14.10 -4.99 7.05
C GLY A 244 14.71 -6.39 7.23
N HIS A 245 14.15 -7.44 6.65
CA HIS A 245 14.71 -8.80 6.67
C HIS A 245 16.04 -8.87 5.91
N HIS A 246 16.24 -8.07 4.87
CA HIS A 246 17.50 -8.05 4.13
C HIS A 246 18.64 -7.49 4.98
N ILE A 247 18.36 -6.54 5.87
CA ILE A 247 19.33 -6.07 6.88
C ILE A 247 19.70 -7.23 7.80
N SER A 248 18.73 -8.02 8.27
CA SER A 248 18.99 -9.17 9.14
C SER A 248 19.78 -10.28 8.44
N PHE A 249 19.49 -10.54 7.16
CA PHE A 249 20.29 -11.47 6.36
C PHE A 249 21.75 -11.00 6.19
N ASP A 250 21.97 -9.70 5.97
CA ASP A 250 23.30 -9.15 5.85
C ASP A 250 24.07 -9.22 7.19
N LEU A 251 23.40 -8.94 8.32
CA LEU A 251 23.96 -9.09 9.65
C LEU A 251 24.28 -10.56 9.96
N ALA A 252 23.37 -11.48 9.66
CA ALA A 252 23.59 -12.91 9.87
C ALA A 252 24.83 -13.40 9.10
N ARG A 253 24.95 -12.98 7.83
CA ARG A 253 26.08 -13.31 6.95
C ARG A 253 27.38 -12.63 7.40
N GLY A 254 27.32 -11.31 7.69
CA GLY A 254 28.49 -10.51 8.02
C GLY A 254 29.08 -10.84 9.38
N LEU A 255 28.26 -11.34 10.32
CA LEU A 255 28.66 -11.74 11.67
C LEU A 255 28.73 -13.27 11.84
N GLN A 256 28.41 -14.05 10.81
CA GLN A 256 28.36 -15.52 10.85
C GLN A 256 27.46 -16.04 12.00
N THR A 257 26.30 -15.41 12.18
CA THR A 257 25.34 -15.74 13.24
C THR A 257 24.02 -16.24 12.67
N SER A 258 23.12 -16.75 13.52
CA SER A 258 21.78 -17.17 13.13
C SER A 258 20.92 -15.95 12.75
N LEU A 259 19.92 -16.16 11.89
CA LEU A 259 18.96 -15.11 11.52
C LEU A 259 18.23 -14.55 12.75
N ARG A 260 17.88 -15.40 13.71
CA ARG A 260 17.24 -15.00 14.98
C ARG A 260 18.12 -14.05 15.78
N GLU A 261 19.42 -14.34 15.84
CA GLU A 261 20.38 -13.52 16.55
C GLU A 261 20.64 -12.20 15.81
N ALA A 262 20.71 -12.25 14.48
CA ALA A 262 20.81 -11.05 13.65
C ALA A 262 19.59 -10.12 13.80
N GLU A 263 18.38 -10.67 13.93
CA GLU A 263 17.16 -9.88 14.24
C GLU A 263 17.28 -9.20 15.62
N ARG A 264 17.79 -9.92 16.63
CA ARG A 264 18.07 -9.34 17.96
C ARG A 264 19.08 -8.20 17.89
N ILE A 265 20.20 -8.42 17.19
CA ILE A 265 21.26 -7.40 17.00
C ILE A 265 20.70 -6.18 16.28
N LYS A 266 19.93 -6.39 15.19
CA LYS A 266 19.27 -5.30 14.46
C LYS A 266 18.35 -4.48 15.36
N ALA A 267 17.55 -5.15 16.19
CA ALA A 267 16.58 -4.49 17.07
C ALA A 267 17.25 -3.68 18.20
N LEU A 268 18.39 -4.16 18.73
CA LEU A 268 19.08 -3.52 19.85
C LEU A 268 20.11 -2.48 19.43
N CYS A 269 20.83 -2.74 18.32
CA CYS A 269 22.01 -1.97 17.93
C CYS A 269 21.96 -1.48 16.48
N GLY A 270 20.91 -1.84 15.72
CA GLY A 270 20.76 -1.41 14.32
C GLY A 270 20.51 0.10 14.22
N THR A 271 21.38 0.83 13.53
CA THR A 271 21.23 2.27 13.32
C THR A 271 21.92 2.70 12.03
N VAL A 272 21.48 3.83 11.48
CA VAL A 272 22.16 4.54 10.39
C VAL A 272 22.64 5.94 10.83
N LEU A 273 22.46 6.30 12.10
CA LEU A 273 22.92 7.59 12.64
C LEU A 273 24.43 7.77 12.44
N ALA A 274 24.85 8.96 12.02
CA ALA A 274 26.24 9.38 12.01
C ALA A 274 26.65 9.88 13.41
N GLY A 275 27.90 9.64 13.82
CA GLY A 275 28.49 10.28 15.01
C GLY A 275 28.10 9.65 16.34
N ALA A 276 27.83 8.36 16.40
CA ALA A 276 27.73 7.67 17.67
C ALA A 276 29.12 7.65 18.33
N ASP A 277 29.23 8.25 19.52
CA ASP A 277 30.45 8.20 20.38
C ASP A 277 30.80 6.77 20.81
N ASP A 278 30.09 5.79 20.36
CA ASP A 278 30.01 4.42 20.88
C ASP A 278 30.25 3.36 19.79
N LEU A 279 31.04 3.69 18.76
CA LEU A 279 31.34 2.76 17.66
C LEU A 279 32.10 1.50 18.08
N GLU A 280 32.79 1.56 19.20
CA GLU A 280 33.62 0.47 19.73
C GLU A 280 32.91 -0.41 20.77
N THR A 281 31.67 -0.06 21.16
CA THR A 281 30.92 -0.87 22.13
C THR A 281 30.73 -2.29 21.61
N PRO A 282 31.17 -3.31 22.38
CA PRO A 282 31.09 -4.69 21.97
C PRO A 282 29.64 -5.19 22.07
N VAL A 283 29.12 -5.75 20.96
CA VAL A 283 27.84 -6.43 20.88
C VAL A 283 28.10 -7.93 20.93
N PRO A 284 27.77 -8.63 22.03
CA PRO A 284 27.92 -10.08 22.12
C PRO A 284 26.84 -10.81 21.34
N PHE A 285 27.20 -11.90 20.66
CA PHE A 285 26.28 -12.75 19.90
C PHE A 285 26.77 -14.18 19.82
N ALA A 286 25.82 -15.13 19.54
CA ALA A 286 26.13 -16.52 19.31
C ALA A 286 26.53 -16.76 17.85
N LEU A 287 27.60 -17.54 17.61
CA LEU A 287 27.97 -18.00 16.26
C LEU A 287 27.03 -19.09 15.77
N ALA A 288 26.80 -19.13 14.45
CA ALA A 288 25.99 -20.17 13.83
C ALA A 288 26.78 -21.49 13.66
N GLY A 289 26.08 -22.62 13.86
CA GLY A 289 26.58 -23.95 13.47
C GLY A 289 27.61 -24.60 14.40
N GLU A 290 27.83 -24.07 15.60
CA GLU A 290 28.73 -24.67 16.56
C GLU A 290 28.00 -25.41 17.69
N GLU A 291 28.49 -26.58 18.09
CA GLU A 291 28.05 -27.30 19.28
C GLU A 291 28.47 -26.55 20.55
N GLY A 292 27.50 -25.97 21.27
CA GLY A 292 27.71 -25.18 22.48
C GLY A 292 27.67 -23.67 22.27
N PRO A 293 27.52 -22.87 23.34
CA PRO A 293 27.34 -21.42 23.25
C PRO A 293 28.71 -20.72 23.06
N ARG A 294 29.31 -20.79 21.87
CA ARG A 294 30.40 -19.90 21.55
C ARG A 294 29.84 -18.51 21.26
N THR A 295 30.23 -17.56 22.11
CA THR A 295 29.95 -16.14 21.94
C THR A 295 31.09 -15.44 21.23
N ALA A 296 30.76 -14.68 20.20
CA ALA A 296 31.63 -13.71 19.58
C ALA A 296 31.18 -12.29 19.95
N GLN A 297 32.01 -11.32 19.63
CA GLN A 297 31.67 -9.91 19.80
C GLN A 297 31.95 -9.16 18.50
N ALA A 298 31.15 -8.19 18.17
CA ALA A 298 31.37 -7.23 17.11
C ALA A 298 31.23 -5.82 17.66
N ALA A 299 32.04 -4.88 17.18
CA ALA A 299 31.86 -3.48 17.49
C ALA A 299 30.53 -2.96 16.91
N THR A 300 29.80 -2.08 17.60
CA THR A 300 28.58 -1.40 17.09
C THR A 300 28.85 -0.73 15.76
N GLY A 301 30.03 -0.19 15.52
CA GLY A 301 30.47 0.36 14.24
C GLY A 301 30.37 -0.64 13.07
N LYS A 302 30.71 -1.93 13.31
CA LYS A 302 30.58 -2.98 12.30
C LYS A 302 29.14 -3.31 12.00
N VAL A 303 28.28 -3.37 13.03
CA VAL A 303 26.85 -3.55 12.86
C VAL A 303 26.26 -2.41 12.01
N ARG A 304 26.61 -1.17 12.36
CA ARG A 304 26.17 0.04 11.64
C ARG A 304 26.63 0.04 10.18
N GLU A 305 27.88 -0.33 9.89
CA GLU A 305 28.42 -0.42 8.53
C GLU A 305 27.56 -1.34 7.66
N ILE A 306 27.22 -2.53 8.15
CA ILE A 306 26.38 -3.51 7.45
C ILE A 306 24.97 -2.93 7.19
N VAL A 307 24.34 -2.35 8.22
CA VAL A 307 23.00 -1.73 8.12
C VAL A 307 23.02 -0.59 7.10
N LEU A 308 23.99 0.32 7.21
CA LEU A 308 24.10 1.50 6.33
C LEU A 308 24.32 1.11 4.87
N SER A 309 25.15 0.07 4.62
CA SER A 309 25.38 -0.45 3.26
C SER A 309 24.08 -0.90 2.61
N ARG A 310 23.24 -1.65 3.35
CA ARG A 310 21.92 -2.11 2.85
C ARG A 310 20.99 -0.93 2.60
N VAL A 311 20.93 0.02 3.54
CA VAL A 311 20.08 1.21 3.43
C VAL A 311 20.48 2.07 2.23
N LYS A 312 21.78 2.31 1.99
CA LYS A 312 22.27 3.03 0.80
C LYS A 312 21.85 2.34 -0.50
N GLY A 313 22.04 1.02 -0.59
CA GLY A 313 21.64 0.27 -1.79
C GLY A 313 20.13 0.30 -2.06
N LEU A 314 19.31 0.26 -1.01
CA LEU A 314 17.87 0.40 -1.13
C LEU A 314 17.47 1.80 -1.66
N HIS A 315 18.09 2.86 -1.12
CA HIS A 315 17.77 4.23 -1.56
C HIS A 315 18.22 4.49 -3.01
N GLY A 316 19.34 3.90 -3.46
CA GLY A 316 19.71 3.90 -4.88
C GLY A 316 18.62 3.30 -5.77
N GLN A 317 18.06 2.14 -5.39
CA GLN A 317 16.96 1.54 -6.13
C GLN A 317 15.67 2.39 -6.11
N LEU A 318 15.36 3.09 -5.01
CA LEU A 318 14.22 4.01 -4.94
C LEU A 318 14.43 5.21 -5.87
N ALA A 319 15.64 5.79 -5.92
CA ALA A 319 15.98 6.86 -6.84
C ALA A 319 15.81 6.44 -8.31
N GLU A 320 16.30 5.26 -8.70
CA GLU A 320 16.08 4.70 -10.04
C GLU A 320 14.59 4.53 -10.39
N ARG A 321 13.73 4.23 -9.41
CA ARG A 321 12.28 4.13 -9.63
C ARG A 321 11.67 5.50 -9.91
N LEU A 322 12.08 6.53 -9.17
CA LEU A 322 11.63 7.91 -9.38
C LEU A 322 12.06 8.43 -10.75
N GLU A 323 13.30 8.18 -11.15
CA GLU A 323 13.81 8.55 -12.49
C GLU A 323 13.00 7.88 -13.60
N ARG A 324 12.74 6.56 -13.50
CA ARG A 324 11.92 5.84 -14.46
C ARG A 324 10.48 6.33 -14.55
N ALA A 325 9.92 6.79 -13.43
CA ALA A 325 8.61 7.42 -13.39
C ALA A 325 8.63 8.89 -13.84
N SER A 326 9.79 9.43 -14.24
CA SER A 326 9.98 10.85 -14.63
C SER A 326 9.57 11.83 -13.52
N ILE A 327 9.75 11.44 -12.25
CA ILE A 327 9.45 12.27 -11.08
C ILE A 327 10.73 13.02 -10.68
N GLY A 328 10.75 14.31 -11.03
CA GLY A 328 11.87 15.18 -10.70
C GLY A 328 11.94 15.54 -9.20
N PRO A 329 13.12 16.01 -8.72
CA PRO A 329 13.32 16.37 -7.31
C PRO A 329 12.35 17.44 -6.79
N GLY A 330 11.89 18.34 -7.68
CA GLY A 330 10.93 19.40 -7.34
C GLY A 330 9.49 18.96 -7.16
N ALA A 331 9.12 17.76 -7.59
CA ALA A 331 7.73 17.29 -7.64
C ALA A 331 7.07 17.14 -6.26
N THR A 332 7.84 16.92 -5.20
CA THR A 332 7.32 16.73 -3.85
C THR A 332 7.91 17.72 -2.86
N ALA A 333 7.08 18.25 -1.95
CA ALA A 333 7.49 19.17 -0.90
C ALA A 333 8.17 18.48 0.29
N ARG A 334 7.83 17.20 0.54
CA ARG A 334 8.34 16.42 1.69
C ARG A 334 8.32 14.93 1.45
N VAL A 335 8.97 14.20 2.35
CA VAL A 335 8.92 12.74 2.44
C VAL A 335 8.26 12.32 3.75
N VAL A 336 7.44 11.27 3.68
CA VAL A 336 6.84 10.60 4.84
C VAL A 336 7.39 9.19 4.90
N VAL A 337 8.01 8.83 6.02
CA VAL A 337 8.57 7.50 6.27
C VAL A 337 7.63 6.72 7.17
N THR A 338 7.20 5.54 6.73
CA THR A 338 6.28 4.67 7.48
C THR A 338 6.70 3.19 7.37
N GLY A 339 5.84 2.28 7.86
CA GLY A 339 6.14 0.86 7.94
C GLY A 339 6.97 0.48 9.18
N ALA A 340 6.97 -0.80 9.54
CA ALA A 340 7.72 -1.27 10.72
C ALA A 340 9.23 -1.04 10.60
N GLY A 341 9.80 -1.21 9.40
CA GLY A 341 11.20 -0.95 9.10
C GLY A 341 11.55 0.55 9.11
N GLY A 342 10.57 1.43 8.96
CA GLY A 342 10.73 2.89 9.04
C GLY A 342 11.15 3.39 10.42
N GLN A 343 11.00 2.55 11.45
CA GLN A 343 11.41 2.84 12.82
C GLN A 343 12.89 2.61 13.10
N LEU A 344 13.69 2.20 12.09
CA LEU A 344 15.13 2.04 12.23
C LEU A 344 15.75 3.38 12.64
N PRO A 345 16.52 3.43 13.77
CA PRO A 345 17.13 4.65 14.26
C PRO A 345 17.97 5.36 13.19
N GLY A 346 17.72 6.66 12.98
CA GLY A 346 18.39 7.50 12.00
C GLY A 346 17.88 7.40 10.57
N LEU A 347 16.96 6.48 10.25
CA LEU A 347 16.48 6.30 8.87
C LEU A 347 15.81 7.56 8.30
N SER A 348 15.00 8.24 9.10
CA SER A 348 14.35 9.49 8.65
C SER A 348 15.36 10.59 8.32
N SER A 349 16.40 10.75 9.13
CA SER A 349 17.50 11.70 8.85
C SER A 349 18.26 11.32 7.57
N PHE A 350 18.61 10.05 7.42
CA PHE A 350 19.26 9.53 6.22
C PHE A 350 18.41 9.76 4.95
N VAL A 351 17.11 9.49 5.02
CA VAL A 351 16.17 9.76 3.92
C VAL A 351 16.14 11.24 3.57
N GLY A 352 16.11 12.12 4.59
CA GLY A 352 16.11 13.56 4.41
C GLY A 352 17.36 14.07 3.70
N GLU A 353 18.52 13.60 4.12
CA GLU A 353 19.82 13.92 3.48
C GLU A 353 19.90 13.38 2.06
N PHE A 354 19.48 12.12 1.84
CA PHE A 354 19.56 11.46 0.54
C PHE A 354 18.68 12.15 -0.53
N PHE A 355 17.46 12.51 -0.18
CA PHE A 355 16.52 13.15 -1.12
C PHE A 355 16.53 14.69 -1.05
N GLY A 356 17.27 15.29 -0.12
CA GLY A 356 17.33 16.75 0.07
C GLY A 356 15.99 17.34 0.47
N LYS A 357 15.19 16.66 1.31
CA LYS A 357 13.82 17.03 1.64
C LYS A 357 13.51 16.90 3.12
N PRO A 358 12.59 17.74 3.64
CA PRO A 358 12.04 17.53 4.99
C PRO A 358 11.36 16.17 5.09
N VAL A 359 11.62 15.46 6.19
CA VAL A 359 11.06 14.13 6.48
C VAL A 359 10.25 14.17 7.76
N ARG A 360 9.13 13.48 7.76
CA ARG A 360 8.40 13.15 8.98
C ARG A 360 8.10 11.66 9.08
N ALA A 361 7.95 11.16 10.31
CA ALA A 361 7.38 9.85 10.52
C ALA A 361 5.88 9.85 10.15
N GLY A 362 5.47 8.82 9.43
CA GLY A 362 4.08 8.56 9.05
C GLY A 362 3.43 7.64 10.04
N HIS A 363 2.51 8.18 10.84
CA HIS A 363 1.64 7.40 11.71
C HIS A 363 0.24 7.38 11.11
N PRO A 364 -0.42 6.21 11.06
CA PRO A 364 -1.78 6.15 10.58
C PRO A 364 -2.72 6.91 11.51
N GLN A 365 -3.70 7.58 10.91
CA GLN A 365 -4.74 8.26 11.69
C GLN A 365 -5.65 7.23 12.36
N ALA A 366 -6.01 7.48 13.61
CA ALA A 366 -6.91 6.61 14.36
C ALA A 366 -8.30 6.56 13.68
N ALA A 367 -8.90 5.37 13.67
CA ALA A 367 -10.30 5.17 13.32
C ALA A 367 -11.08 4.77 14.58
N TYR A 368 -12.40 4.95 14.58
CA TYR A 368 -13.26 4.53 15.69
C TYR A 368 -13.16 3.01 15.90
N GLY A 369 -13.06 2.57 17.15
CA GLY A 369 -12.84 1.15 17.50
C GLY A 369 -11.39 0.68 17.38
N TRP A 370 -10.48 1.58 17.00
CA TRP A 370 -9.05 1.30 17.00
C TRP A 370 -8.52 1.19 18.42
N PRO A 371 -7.78 0.14 18.79
CA PRO A 371 -7.19 0.03 20.11
C PRO A 371 -6.25 1.19 20.42
N ALA A 372 -6.32 1.72 21.63
CA ALA A 372 -5.37 2.73 22.09
C ALA A 372 -3.93 2.20 21.96
N GLY A 373 -3.05 2.98 21.34
CA GLY A 373 -1.66 2.58 21.08
C GLY A 373 -1.41 1.78 19.80
N ALA A 374 -2.45 1.41 19.02
CA ALA A 374 -2.29 0.70 17.77
C ALA A 374 -1.95 1.60 16.55
N ALA A 375 -1.80 2.91 16.73
CA ALA A 375 -1.39 3.86 15.68
C ALA A 375 0.10 3.69 15.28
N SER A 376 0.58 2.44 15.20
CA SER A 376 1.94 2.13 14.77
C SER A 376 2.06 2.25 13.26
N PRO A 377 3.20 2.76 12.74
CA PRO A 377 3.51 2.75 11.31
C PRO A 377 3.40 1.37 10.67
N ALA A 378 3.51 0.30 11.45
CA ALA A 378 3.36 -1.07 11.00
C ALA A 378 1.95 -1.45 10.49
N TYR A 379 0.95 -0.59 10.67
CA TYR A 379 -0.43 -0.78 10.19
C TYR A 379 -0.85 0.22 9.12
N SER A 380 0.09 1.00 8.58
CA SER A 380 -0.21 2.04 7.58
C SER A 380 -0.97 1.50 6.37
N THR A 381 -0.58 0.33 5.86
CA THR A 381 -1.24 -0.31 4.71
C THR A 381 -2.71 -0.65 5.00
N VAL A 382 -2.97 -1.37 6.09
CA VAL A 382 -4.35 -1.81 6.40
C VAL A 382 -5.26 -0.64 6.73
N LEU A 383 -4.74 0.42 7.36
CA LEU A 383 -5.50 1.65 7.59
C LEU A 383 -5.72 2.47 6.33
N GLY A 384 -4.77 2.45 5.41
CA GLY A 384 -4.97 3.02 4.08
C GLY A 384 -6.05 2.27 3.28
N LEU A 385 -6.17 0.95 3.43
CA LEU A 385 -7.30 0.21 2.86
C LEU A 385 -8.64 0.72 3.38
N ALA A 386 -8.71 1.18 4.63
CA ALA A 386 -9.93 1.77 5.21
C ALA A 386 -10.36 3.04 4.47
N GLN A 387 -9.43 3.85 3.97
CA GLN A 387 -9.72 5.06 3.20
C GLN A 387 -10.41 4.75 1.86
N VAL A 388 -10.12 3.58 1.28
CA VAL A 388 -10.70 3.15 -0.02
C VAL A 388 -11.87 2.19 0.14
N ALA A 389 -12.12 1.66 1.35
CA ALA A 389 -13.07 0.58 1.57
C ALA A 389 -14.48 0.89 1.07
N PHE A 390 -14.97 2.08 1.37
CA PHE A 390 -16.31 2.55 1.02
C PHE A 390 -16.30 3.73 0.04
N ASP A 391 -15.12 4.10 -0.49
CA ASP A 391 -14.96 5.14 -1.49
C ASP A 391 -14.99 4.54 -2.91
N PRO A 392 -16.05 4.77 -3.70
CA PRO A 392 -16.11 4.31 -5.08
C PRO A 392 -15.15 5.08 -6.01
N ALA A 393 -14.69 6.28 -5.61
CA ALA A 393 -13.79 7.13 -6.39
C ALA A 393 -12.31 6.77 -6.24
N ALA A 394 -11.97 5.81 -5.36
CA ALA A 394 -10.59 5.45 -5.06
C ALA A 394 -9.78 4.86 -6.24
N GLY A 395 -10.36 4.74 -7.44
CA GLY A 395 -9.67 4.29 -8.66
C GLY A 395 -9.12 2.85 -8.63
N VAL A 396 -9.45 2.05 -7.61
CA VAL A 396 -8.94 0.70 -7.43
C VAL A 396 -9.75 -0.35 -8.19
N ARG A 397 -9.07 -1.41 -8.64
CA ARG A 397 -9.73 -2.53 -9.30
C ARG A 397 -10.68 -3.24 -8.35
N ARG A 398 -11.97 -3.25 -8.67
CA ARG A 398 -12.99 -4.03 -7.97
C ARG A 398 -13.44 -5.21 -8.83
N SER A 399 -13.74 -6.36 -8.19
CA SER A 399 -14.20 -7.56 -8.87
C SER A 399 -15.63 -7.38 -9.38
N GLU A 400 -15.87 -7.55 -10.68
CA GLU A 400 -17.19 -7.45 -11.29
C GLU A 400 -18.14 -8.60 -10.90
N ARG A 401 -17.60 -9.72 -10.40
CA ARG A 401 -18.37 -10.95 -10.13
C ARG A 401 -19.35 -10.84 -8.95
N HIS A 402 -19.21 -9.87 -8.05
CA HIS A 402 -19.98 -9.81 -6.80
C HIS A 402 -21.08 -8.73 -6.76
N PHE A 403 -21.26 -7.94 -7.81
CA PHE A 403 -22.31 -6.91 -7.89
C PHE A 403 -23.63 -7.38 -8.56
N ARG A 404 -23.87 -8.68 -8.71
CA ARG A 404 -25.10 -9.22 -9.31
C ARG A 404 -26.35 -9.15 -8.42
N GLY A 405 -26.34 -8.42 -7.33
CA GLY A 405 -27.48 -8.16 -6.46
C GLY A 405 -27.95 -6.71 -6.50
N GLY A 406 -28.34 -6.19 -7.68
CA GLY A 406 -28.94 -4.85 -7.77
C GLY A 406 -28.29 -3.93 -8.80
N GLY A 407 -28.76 -3.98 -10.04
CA GLY A 407 -28.61 -2.90 -11.03
C GLY A 407 -27.18 -2.60 -11.51
N TYR A 408 -26.61 -3.49 -12.31
CA TYR A 408 -25.31 -3.35 -12.99
C TYR A 408 -25.10 -1.96 -13.64
N LEU A 409 -26.11 -1.38 -14.26
CA LEU A 409 -26.04 -0.05 -14.87
C LEU A 409 -25.91 1.11 -13.86
N ARG A 410 -26.38 0.94 -12.62
CA ARG A 410 -26.29 1.97 -11.57
C ARG A 410 -24.92 2.01 -10.89
N SER A 411 -24.20 0.89 -10.88
CA SER A 411 -22.87 0.80 -10.28
C SER A 411 -21.77 1.37 -11.20
N VAL A 412 -21.87 1.12 -12.51
CA VAL A 412 -20.99 1.71 -13.52
C VAL A 412 -21.17 3.22 -13.60
N GLY A 413 -22.42 3.70 -13.57
CA GLY A 413 -22.73 5.13 -13.57
C GLY A 413 -22.23 5.87 -12.31
N ARG A 414 -22.31 5.24 -11.13
CA ARG A 414 -21.77 5.82 -9.88
C ARG A 414 -20.25 5.81 -9.82
N TRP A 415 -19.60 4.77 -10.35
CA TRP A 415 -18.14 4.74 -10.46
C TRP A 415 -17.63 5.84 -11.40
N LEU A 416 -18.31 6.05 -12.52
CA LEU A 416 -18.03 7.17 -13.44
C LEU A 416 -18.31 8.54 -12.80
N GLN A 417 -19.36 8.68 -11.98
CA GLN A 417 -19.67 9.93 -11.28
C GLN A 417 -18.72 10.23 -10.10
N ALA A 418 -18.08 9.23 -9.52
CA ALA A 418 -17.23 9.36 -8.35
C ALA A 418 -15.72 9.41 -8.69
N SER A 419 -15.35 9.12 -9.93
CA SER A 419 -13.97 9.26 -10.43
C SER A 419 -13.71 10.66 -11.00
N PHE A 420 -14.70 11.57 -10.87
CA PHE A 420 -14.64 12.95 -11.38
C PHE A 420 -15.10 13.95 -10.33
#